data_ad1ce6bdef68170a25a4608b6b173a39
#
_entry.id   ad1ce6bdef68170a25a4608b6b173a39
#
_cell.length_a   1.000
_cell.length_b   1.000
_cell.length_c   1.000
_cell.angle_alpha   90.00
_cell.angle_beta   90.00
_cell.angle_gamma   90.00
#
_symmetry.space_group_name_H-M   'P 1'
#
loop_
_entity.id
_entity.type
_entity.pdbx_description
1 polymer ?
#
loop_
_entity_poly.entity_id
_entity_poly.type
_entity_poly.pdbx_seq_one_letter_code
_entity_poly.pdbx_strand_id
1 'polypeptide(L)'
;FEACSGGRFDPVLPMGFYDPKVVTDTKQKNTATEGENPLTDAEKGARLGGMQGLTMCAALFDGWVMKGWLDADDTQFMNIGKGDFESGTIMYDYGEPDGAERAALIAKLEKKRISVNVDGAPSAKAEYEISLTVGQDKSGRIGREWRSGMQQKLERYFETELARVFKLCRDCGCDAMGFGRYASKQFGSVESWENLNWKSIYPELDAQFIVKLTLDD
;
A
#
# COMPACT_ATOMS: atom_id res chain seq x y z
N PHE A 1 -10.47 -13.34 10.13
CA PHE A 1 -11.04 -13.06 11.48
C PHE A 1 -10.12 -13.44 12.64
N GLU A 2 -8.98 -14.06 12.38
CA GLU A 2 -7.96 -14.33 13.43
C GLU A 2 -7.27 -13.06 13.95
N ALA A 3 -7.37 -11.96 13.22
CA ALA A 3 -6.74 -10.70 13.59
C ALA A 3 -7.31 -10.04 14.85
N CYS A 4 -8.55 -10.34 15.21
CA CYS A 4 -9.24 -9.68 16.32
C CYS A 4 -9.01 -10.35 17.67
N SER A 5 -8.41 -11.55 17.72
CA SER A 5 -8.36 -12.35 18.95
C SER A 5 -7.12 -12.14 19.81
N GLY A 6 -6.17 -11.31 19.40
CA GLY A 6 -4.89 -11.21 20.08
C GLY A 6 -4.38 -9.81 20.43
N GLY A 7 -5.13 -8.73 20.16
CA GLY A 7 -4.69 -7.36 20.50
C GLY A 7 -3.36 -6.92 19.86
N ARG A 8 -2.89 -7.64 18.83
CA ARG A 8 -1.56 -7.45 18.26
C ARG A 8 -1.53 -6.48 17.08
N PHE A 9 -2.65 -6.30 16.40
CA PHE A 9 -2.84 -5.38 15.27
C PHE A 9 -4.33 -5.16 15.03
N ASP A 10 -4.66 -4.06 14.39
CA ASP A 10 -6.04 -3.72 14.09
C ASP A 10 -6.51 -4.41 12.79
N PRO A 11 -7.79 -4.77 12.71
CA PRO A 11 -8.32 -5.43 11.52
C PRO A 11 -8.36 -4.48 10.33
N VAL A 12 -7.98 -5.01 9.17
CA VAL A 12 -8.14 -4.38 7.88
C VAL A 12 -9.04 -5.27 7.05
N LEU A 13 -10.16 -4.71 6.58
CA LEU A 13 -11.12 -5.44 5.76
C LEU A 13 -11.00 -4.98 4.31
N PRO A 14 -10.84 -5.91 3.36
CA PRO A 14 -10.92 -5.57 1.95
C PRO A 14 -12.33 -5.06 1.62
N MET A 15 -12.39 -3.95 0.89
CA MET A 15 -13.64 -3.41 0.35
C MET A 15 -13.62 -3.56 -1.16
N GLY A 16 -14.64 -4.19 -1.69
CA GLY A 16 -14.89 -4.26 -3.13
C GLY A 16 -16.09 -3.38 -3.49
N PHE A 17 -15.93 -2.57 -4.50
CA PHE A 17 -17.04 -1.81 -5.08
C PHE A 17 -17.48 -2.52 -6.36
N TYR A 18 -18.74 -2.88 -6.40
CA TYR A 18 -19.36 -3.47 -7.58
C TYR A 18 -20.23 -2.43 -8.28
N ASP A 19 -19.85 -2.04 -9.49
CA ASP A 19 -20.69 -1.23 -10.35
C ASP A 19 -21.43 -2.14 -11.36
N PRO A 20 -22.74 -2.36 -11.17
CA PRO A 20 -23.51 -3.21 -12.07
C PRO A 20 -23.58 -2.66 -13.50
N LYS A 21 -23.34 -1.38 -13.75
CA LYS A 21 -23.29 -0.77 -15.10
C LYS A 21 -22.07 -1.21 -15.89
N VAL A 22 -20.95 -1.50 -15.22
CA VAL A 22 -19.69 -1.92 -15.88
C VAL A 22 -19.79 -3.36 -16.38
N VAL A 23 -20.60 -4.21 -15.75
CA VAL A 23 -20.74 -5.63 -16.13
C VAL A 23 -21.69 -5.82 -17.31
N THR A 24 -22.66 -4.91 -17.50
CA THR A 24 -23.60 -4.98 -18.60
C THR A 24 -23.03 -4.46 -19.92
N ASP A 25 -21.97 -3.66 -19.88
CA ASP A 25 -21.39 -3.00 -21.07
C ASP A 25 -20.31 -3.84 -21.80
N THR A 26 -20.07 -5.08 -21.42
CA THR A 26 -19.17 -5.98 -22.18
C THR A 26 -19.65 -6.28 -23.61
N LYS A 27 -20.83 -5.80 -24.01
CA LYS A 27 -21.37 -5.88 -25.39
C LYS A 27 -21.49 -4.53 -26.11
N GLN A 28 -21.21 -3.40 -25.50
CA GLN A 28 -21.29 -2.09 -26.17
C GLN A 28 -19.99 -1.32 -26.04
N LYS A 29 -19.54 -0.82 -27.20
CA LYS A 29 -18.37 0.02 -27.44
C LYS A 29 -18.28 1.19 -26.47
N ASN A 30 -17.07 1.37 -25.93
CA ASN A 30 -16.49 2.57 -25.31
C ASN A 30 -17.16 3.91 -25.71
N THR A 31 -18.14 4.34 -24.95
CA THR A 31 -18.53 5.73 -24.83
C THR A 31 -18.89 5.98 -23.36
N ALA A 32 -17.88 6.38 -22.60
CA ALA A 32 -18.07 6.85 -21.24
C ALA A 32 -18.81 8.19 -21.30
N THR A 33 -20.02 8.22 -20.80
CA THR A 33 -20.73 9.45 -20.47
C THR A 33 -20.33 9.85 -19.06
N GLU A 34 -19.77 11.04 -18.92
CA GLU A 34 -19.45 11.66 -17.64
C GLU A 34 -20.75 11.89 -16.85
N GLY A 35 -20.88 11.21 -15.73
CA GLY A 35 -21.91 11.44 -14.74
C GLY A 35 -21.24 11.65 -13.37
N GLU A 36 -21.55 12.75 -12.73
CA GLU A 36 -21.05 13.10 -11.40
C GLU A 36 -21.49 12.07 -10.35
N ASN A 37 -20.54 11.25 -9.88
CA ASN A 37 -20.74 10.31 -8.81
C ASN A 37 -19.62 10.48 -7.77
N PRO A 38 -19.92 10.61 -6.46
CA PRO A 38 -18.90 10.78 -5.42
C PRO A 38 -17.93 9.61 -5.25
N LEU A 39 -18.10 8.52 -6.00
CA LEU A 39 -17.19 7.36 -6.04
C LEU A 39 -16.08 7.46 -7.10
N THR A 40 -15.87 8.65 -7.69
CA THR A 40 -14.95 8.84 -8.83
C THR A 40 -13.51 8.39 -8.61
N ASP A 41 -13.00 8.44 -7.37
CA ASP A 41 -11.62 8.02 -7.08
C ASP A 41 -11.49 6.50 -6.99
N ALA A 42 -12.50 5.80 -6.49
CA ALA A 42 -12.57 4.34 -6.52
C ALA A 42 -12.71 3.81 -7.96
N GLU A 43 -13.50 4.51 -8.81
CA GLU A 43 -13.63 4.18 -10.23
C GLU A 43 -12.33 4.40 -11.01
N LYS A 44 -11.54 5.42 -10.67
CA LYS A 44 -10.21 5.63 -11.28
C LYS A 44 -9.26 4.47 -10.95
N GLY A 45 -9.26 3.97 -9.71
CA GLY A 45 -8.50 2.80 -9.32
C GLY A 45 -8.88 1.53 -10.09
N ALA A 46 -10.19 1.30 -10.30
CA ALA A 46 -10.71 0.15 -11.05
C ALA A 46 -10.31 0.16 -12.53
N ARG A 47 -10.28 1.34 -13.16
CA ARG A 47 -9.88 1.50 -14.56
C ARG A 47 -8.38 1.25 -14.79
N LEU A 48 -7.54 1.51 -13.78
CA LEU A 48 -6.10 1.32 -13.85
C LEU A 48 -5.69 -0.14 -13.66
N GLY A 49 -6.44 -0.92 -12.88
CA GLY A 49 -6.10 -2.30 -12.55
C GLY A 49 -6.50 -3.36 -13.58
N GLY A 50 -7.15 -2.99 -14.71
CA GLY A 50 -7.61 -3.96 -15.72
C GLY A 50 -8.71 -4.91 -15.25
N MET A 51 -9.17 -4.81 -14.01
CA MET A 51 -10.34 -5.50 -13.48
C MET A 51 -11.58 -4.65 -13.72
N GLN A 52 -12.27 -4.91 -14.80
CA GLN A 52 -13.54 -4.25 -15.08
C GLN A 52 -14.56 -4.60 -13.98
N GLY A 53 -14.96 -3.59 -13.21
CA GLY A 53 -16.08 -3.69 -12.29
C GLY A 53 -15.75 -4.04 -10.84
N LEU A 54 -14.49 -4.18 -10.44
CA LEU A 54 -14.12 -4.41 -9.06
C LEU A 54 -12.95 -3.51 -8.65
N THR A 55 -13.20 -2.56 -7.76
CA THR A 55 -12.14 -1.79 -7.12
C THR A 55 -11.90 -2.37 -5.73
N MET A 56 -10.68 -2.75 -5.45
CA MET A 56 -10.29 -3.24 -4.13
C MET A 56 -9.68 -2.09 -3.33
N CYS A 57 -10.34 -1.77 -2.21
CA CYS A 57 -9.88 -0.80 -1.23
C CYS A 57 -9.76 -1.50 0.12
N ALA A 58 -9.17 -0.85 1.11
CA ALA A 58 -9.11 -1.38 2.47
C ALA A 58 -9.79 -0.43 3.45
N ALA A 59 -10.70 -0.95 4.26
CA ALA A 59 -11.26 -0.23 5.40
C ALA A 59 -10.37 -0.40 6.61
N LEU A 60 -10.05 0.71 7.28
CA LEU A 60 -9.22 0.77 8.47
C LEU A 60 -10.12 0.82 9.71
N PHE A 61 -9.86 -0.06 10.68
CA PHE A 61 -10.62 -0.14 11.91
C PHE A 61 -9.73 0.06 13.13
N ASP A 62 -10.23 0.81 14.10
CA ASP A 62 -9.75 0.82 15.47
C ASP A 62 -10.75 0.01 16.31
N GLY A 63 -10.39 -1.22 16.62
CA GLY A 63 -11.32 -2.18 17.20
C GLY A 63 -12.50 -2.48 16.27
N TRP A 64 -13.71 -2.09 16.67
CA TRP A 64 -14.94 -2.29 15.89
C TRP A 64 -15.42 -1.04 15.14
N VAL A 65 -14.68 0.06 15.21
CA VAL A 65 -15.06 1.34 14.61
C VAL A 65 -14.22 1.60 13.37
N MET A 66 -14.87 1.73 12.21
CA MET A 66 -14.21 2.17 10.99
C MET A 66 -13.74 3.61 11.15
N LYS A 67 -12.45 3.86 11.00
CA LYS A 67 -11.79 5.17 11.15
C LYS A 67 -11.40 5.81 9.82
N GLY A 68 -11.24 5.00 8.78
CA GLY A 68 -10.84 5.47 7.47
C GLY A 68 -10.85 4.35 6.44
N TRP A 69 -10.36 4.68 5.27
CA TRP A 69 -10.21 3.73 4.18
C TRP A 69 -8.99 4.10 3.33
N LEU A 70 -8.44 3.14 2.66
CA LEU A 70 -7.36 3.26 1.69
C LEU A 70 -7.92 2.96 0.30
N ASP A 71 -7.53 3.72 -0.70
CA ASP A 71 -7.83 3.39 -2.09
C ASP A 71 -7.01 2.20 -2.60
N ALA A 72 -7.10 1.89 -3.90
CA ALA A 72 -6.43 0.73 -4.48
C ALA A 72 -4.90 0.86 -4.41
N ASP A 73 -4.35 2.04 -4.70
CA ASP A 73 -2.92 2.28 -4.69
C ASP A 73 -2.37 2.27 -3.25
N ASP A 74 -3.07 2.95 -2.34
CA ASP A 74 -2.75 2.95 -0.90
C ASP A 74 -2.80 1.54 -0.32
N THR A 75 -3.79 0.74 -0.72
CA THR A 75 -3.92 -0.65 -0.30
C THR A 75 -2.74 -1.50 -0.77
N GLN A 76 -2.24 -1.26 -1.99
CA GLN A 76 -1.03 -1.96 -2.46
C GLN A 76 0.19 -1.59 -1.61
N PHE A 77 0.41 -0.30 -1.34
CA PHE A 77 1.51 0.14 -0.48
C PHE A 77 1.36 -0.34 0.96
N MET A 78 0.14 -0.39 1.50
CA MET A 78 -0.13 -0.99 2.81
C MET A 78 0.26 -2.47 2.83
N ASN A 79 -0.08 -3.25 1.78
CA ASN A 79 0.29 -4.65 1.67
C ASN A 79 1.81 -4.85 1.52
N ILE A 80 2.50 -3.97 0.79
CA ILE A 80 3.96 -3.96 0.74
C ILE A 80 4.53 -3.70 2.15
N GLY A 81 4.03 -2.67 2.84
CA GLY A 81 4.44 -2.31 4.19
C GLY A 81 4.24 -3.44 5.20
N LYS A 82 3.11 -4.13 5.12
CA LYS A 82 2.81 -5.33 5.91
C LYS A 82 3.70 -6.51 5.51
N GLY A 83 4.17 -6.52 4.25
CA GLY A 83 4.95 -7.61 3.67
C GLY A 83 4.12 -8.84 3.29
N ASP A 84 2.84 -8.64 3.02
CA ASP A 84 1.92 -9.66 2.50
C ASP A 84 1.67 -9.46 0.98
N PHE A 85 2.52 -8.68 0.33
CA PHE A 85 2.48 -8.40 -1.10
C PHE A 85 3.38 -9.39 -1.84
N GLU A 86 2.80 -10.24 -2.68
CA GLU A 86 3.58 -11.15 -3.53
C GLU A 86 4.03 -10.43 -4.81
N SER A 87 3.06 -9.93 -5.59
CA SER A 87 3.31 -9.14 -6.78
C SER A 87 2.09 -8.32 -7.17
N GLY A 88 2.30 -7.25 -7.92
CA GLY A 88 1.21 -6.42 -8.44
C GLY A 88 1.72 -5.35 -9.41
N THR A 89 0.79 -4.68 -10.07
CA THR A 89 1.12 -3.60 -10.99
C THR A 89 0.97 -2.26 -10.27
N ILE A 90 2.06 -1.50 -10.23
CA ILE A 90 2.11 -0.15 -9.69
C ILE A 90 2.20 0.83 -10.86
N MET A 91 1.31 1.82 -10.88
CA MET A 91 1.37 2.88 -11.87
C MET A 91 2.28 4.00 -11.38
N TYR A 92 3.29 4.32 -12.16
CA TYR A 92 4.25 5.38 -11.85
C TYR A 92 4.19 6.49 -12.89
N ASP A 93 3.93 7.70 -12.43
CA ASP A 93 3.92 8.90 -13.26
C ASP A 93 5.32 9.51 -13.26
N TYR A 94 5.96 9.58 -14.43
CA TYR A 94 7.35 10.05 -14.57
C TYR A 94 7.52 11.27 -15.48
N GLY A 95 6.44 11.78 -16.05
CA GLY A 95 6.42 12.94 -16.93
C GLY A 95 6.21 14.27 -16.20
N GLU A 96 6.36 15.35 -16.96
CA GLU A 96 5.99 16.71 -16.51
C GLU A 96 4.46 16.78 -16.29
N PRO A 97 3.96 17.71 -15.43
CA PRO A 97 2.55 17.77 -15.03
C PRO A 97 1.54 17.85 -16.18
N ASP A 98 1.95 18.38 -17.34
CA ASP A 98 1.08 18.59 -18.50
C ASP A 98 1.11 17.45 -19.54
N GLY A 99 1.93 16.42 -19.31
CA GLY A 99 2.07 15.28 -20.21
C GLY A 99 2.39 14.02 -19.43
N ALA A 100 1.45 13.58 -18.57
CA ALA A 100 1.65 12.44 -17.70
C ALA A 100 2.05 11.18 -18.50
N GLU A 101 3.35 10.97 -18.62
CA GLU A 101 3.89 9.70 -19.08
C GLU A 101 3.79 8.72 -17.91
N ARG A 102 3.05 7.63 -18.12
CA ARG A 102 2.81 6.59 -17.12
C ARG A 102 3.49 5.31 -17.52
N ALA A 103 4.18 4.70 -16.56
CA ALA A 103 4.70 3.35 -16.69
C ALA A 103 3.91 2.40 -15.77
N ALA A 104 3.56 1.24 -16.32
CA ALA A 104 3.08 0.13 -15.52
C ALA A 104 4.30 -0.68 -15.06
N LEU A 105 4.55 -0.67 -13.75
CA LEU A 105 5.65 -1.40 -13.13
C LEU A 105 5.07 -2.64 -12.46
N ILE A 106 5.54 -3.81 -12.86
CA ILE A 106 5.22 -5.06 -12.17
C ILE A 106 6.21 -5.19 -11.02
N ALA A 107 5.73 -4.98 -9.81
CA ALA A 107 6.52 -5.08 -8.59
C ALA A 107 6.35 -6.45 -7.96
N LYS A 108 7.43 -7.02 -7.43
CA LYS A 108 7.44 -8.25 -6.65
C LYS A 108 8.27 -8.06 -5.40
N LEU A 109 7.70 -8.36 -4.24
CA LEU A 109 8.41 -8.29 -2.97
C LEU A 109 9.29 -9.54 -2.80
N GLU A 110 10.61 -9.36 -2.82
CA GLU A 110 11.57 -10.46 -2.68
C GLU A 110 11.92 -10.70 -1.21
N LYS A 111 12.08 -9.63 -0.42
CA LYS A 111 12.49 -9.75 0.97
C LYS A 111 12.00 -8.57 1.80
N LYS A 112 11.72 -8.84 3.06
CA LYS A 112 11.41 -7.84 4.07
C LYS A 112 12.19 -8.07 5.35
N ARG A 113 12.55 -6.98 6.02
CA ARG A 113 13.07 -6.97 7.37
C ARG A 113 12.45 -5.82 8.14
N ILE A 114 11.72 -6.12 9.20
CA ILE A 114 11.06 -5.12 10.03
C ILE A 114 11.54 -5.29 11.46
N SER A 115 11.97 -4.20 12.08
CA SER A 115 12.33 -4.10 13.49
C SER A 115 11.57 -2.95 14.11
N VAL A 116 11.12 -3.16 15.35
CA VAL A 116 10.40 -2.15 16.13
C VAL A 116 11.14 -2.03 17.46
N ASN A 117 11.33 -0.82 17.94
CA ASN A 117 11.81 -0.54 19.28
C ASN A 117 10.72 0.17 20.07
N VAL A 118 10.43 -0.32 21.27
CA VAL A 118 9.41 0.26 22.17
C VAL A 118 10.01 0.91 23.40
N ASP A 119 11.33 0.82 23.57
CA ASP A 119 12.04 1.43 24.69
C ASP A 119 12.31 2.92 24.39
N GLY A 120 11.83 3.80 25.29
CA GLY A 120 11.97 5.25 25.12
C GLY A 120 11.03 5.81 24.04
N ALA A 121 11.57 6.51 23.03
CA ALA A 121 10.78 6.98 21.89
C ALA A 121 10.50 5.81 20.94
N PRO A 122 9.22 5.45 20.71
CA PRO A 122 8.88 4.30 19.89
C PRO A 122 9.30 4.53 18.43
N SER A 123 10.02 3.56 17.87
CA SER A 123 10.53 3.65 16.51
C SER A 123 10.48 2.32 15.77
N ALA A 124 10.34 2.40 14.47
CA ALA A 124 10.36 1.24 13.58
C ALA A 124 11.30 1.47 12.40
N LYS A 125 11.95 0.41 11.96
CA LYS A 125 12.73 0.39 10.72
C LYS A 125 12.23 -0.76 9.87
N ALA A 126 11.81 -0.45 8.64
CA ALA A 126 11.31 -1.41 7.68
C ALA A 126 12.14 -1.36 6.40
N GLU A 127 12.76 -2.47 6.04
CA GLU A 127 13.62 -2.63 4.87
C GLU A 127 12.96 -3.62 3.91
N TYR A 128 12.88 -3.24 2.63
CA TYR A 128 12.27 -4.04 1.56
C TYR A 128 13.24 -4.19 0.39
N GLU A 129 13.33 -5.40 -0.15
CA GLU A 129 13.96 -5.68 -1.43
C GLU A 129 12.85 -6.03 -2.42
N ILE A 130 12.72 -5.25 -3.50
CA ILE A 130 11.62 -5.36 -4.48
C ILE A 130 12.25 -5.46 -5.87
N SER A 131 11.83 -6.45 -6.65
CA SER A 131 12.13 -6.50 -8.07
C SER A 131 11.03 -5.80 -8.87
N LEU A 132 11.43 -5.04 -9.88
CA LEU A 132 10.55 -4.31 -10.77
C LEU A 132 10.81 -4.71 -12.21
N THR A 133 9.76 -5.10 -12.91
CA THR A 133 9.76 -5.30 -14.38
C THR A 133 8.88 -4.22 -15.00
N VAL A 134 9.36 -3.60 -16.06
CA VAL A 134 8.56 -2.63 -16.82
C VAL A 134 7.58 -3.38 -17.72
N GLY A 135 6.28 -3.35 -17.36
CA GLY A 135 5.24 -4.08 -18.08
C GLY A 135 4.84 -3.41 -19.38
N GLN A 136 4.56 -2.11 -19.38
CA GLN A 136 4.22 -1.33 -20.57
C GLN A 136 4.76 0.09 -20.45
N ASP A 137 5.45 0.51 -21.48
CA ASP A 137 5.82 1.90 -21.73
C ASP A 137 5.20 2.33 -23.05
N LYS A 138 4.21 3.24 -22.99
CA LYS A 138 3.57 3.78 -24.20
C LYS A 138 4.51 4.63 -25.04
N SER A 139 5.57 5.16 -24.43
CA SER A 139 6.53 6.03 -25.11
C SER A 139 7.66 5.27 -25.82
N GLY A 140 7.90 4.01 -25.46
CA GLY A 140 9.04 3.22 -25.94
C GLY A 140 10.41 3.81 -25.54
N ARG A 141 10.43 4.75 -24.59
CA ARG A 141 11.64 5.49 -24.18
C ARG A 141 12.41 4.84 -23.04
N ILE A 142 11.89 3.75 -22.48
CA ILE A 142 12.54 3.06 -21.36
C ILE A 142 13.73 2.24 -21.88
N GLY A 143 14.82 2.97 -22.16
CA GLY A 143 16.11 2.39 -22.51
C GLY A 143 17.04 2.20 -21.30
N ARG A 144 18.26 1.67 -21.53
CA ARG A 144 19.26 1.45 -20.47
C ARG A 144 19.63 2.72 -19.69
N GLU A 145 19.67 3.88 -20.36
CA GLU A 145 20.01 5.15 -19.72
C GLU A 145 18.93 5.60 -18.74
N TRP A 146 17.66 5.34 -19.06
CA TRP A 146 16.53 5.58 -18.17
C TRP A 146 16.64 4.73 -16.90
N ARG A 147 17.01 3.45 -17.04
CA ARG A 147 17.12 2.53 -15.90
C ARG A 147 18.11 2.99 -14.84
N SER A 148 19.31 3.46 -15.24
CA SER A 148 20.34 3.86 -14.29
C SER A 148 19.99 5.10 -13.45
N GLY A 149 19.26 6.07 -14.04
CA GLY A 149 18.81 7.28 -13.34
C GLY A 149 17.51 7.10 -12.59
N MET A 150 16.69 6.11 -12.97
CA MET A 150 15.35 5.94 -12.46
C MET A 150 15.29 5.09 -11.18
N GLN A 151 16.25 4.18 -10.98
CA GLN A 151 16.26 3.31 -9.80
C GLN A 151 16.17 4.11 -8.51
N GLN A 152 17.03 5.10 -8.32
CA GLN A 152 17.01 5.94 -7.11
C GLN A 152 15.72 6.78 -6.97
N LYS A 153 15.15 7.22 -8.11
CA LYS A 153 13.87 7.95 -8.07
C LYS A 153 12.74 7.04 -7.64
N LEU A 154 12.71 5.82 -8.15
CA LEU A 154 11.72 4.82 -7.78
C LEU A 154 11.89 4.35 -6.33
N GLU A 155 13.13 4.13 -5.86
CA GLU A 155 13.38 3.82 -4.45
C GLU A 155 12.79 4.90 -3.53
N ARG A 156 13.07 6.17 -3.81
CA ARG A 156 12.51 7.31 -3.05
C ARG A 156 10.98 7.41 -3.19
N TYR A 157 10.44 7.11 -4.36
CA TYR A 157 8.99 7.10 -4.56
C TYR A 157 8.33 6.05 -3.65
N PHE A 158 8.84 4.81 -3.65
CA PHE A 158 8.33 3.75 -2.80
C PHE A 158 8.47 4.09 -1.31
N GLU A 159 9.61 4.63 -0.89
CA GLU A 159 9.83 5.07 0.50
C GLU A 159 8.82 6.16 0.91
N THR A 160 8.59 7.14 0.03
CA THR A 160 7.65 8.24 0.27
C THR A 160 6.21 7.73 0.38
N GLU A 161 5.79 6.84 -0.54
CA GLU A 161 4.44 6.29 -0.53
C GLU A 161 4.21 5.38 0.67
N LEU A 162 5.17 4.55 1.04
CA LEU A 162 5.11 3.73 2.26
C LEU A 162 4.97 4.61 3.52
N ALA A 163 5.76 5.68 3.61
CA ALA A 163 5.68 6.62 4.73
C ALA A 163 4.33 7.36 4.76
N ARG A 164 3.80 7.75 3.60
CA ARG A 164 2.51 8.41 3.46
C ARG A 164 1.36 7.50 3.91
N VAL A 165 1.34 6.27 3.43
CA VAL A 165 0.30 5.29 3.78
C VAL A 165 0.41 4.88 5.26
N PHE A 166 1.63 4.72 5.78
CA PHE A 166 1.84 4.51 7.22
C PHE A 166 1.24 5.64 8.03
N LYS A 167 1.49 6.90 7.63
CA LYS A 167 0.92 8.07 8.31
C LYS A 167 -0.61 8.05 8.30
N LEU A 168 -1.24 7.72 7.17
CA LEU A 168 -2.71 7.57 7.09
C LEU A 168 -3.22 6.51 8.08
N CYS A 169 -2.59 5.35 8.13
CA CYS A 169 -2.94 4.29 9.08
C CYS A 169 -2.76 4.74 10.54
N ARG A 170 -1.64 5.39 10.84
CA ARG A 170 -1.33 5.91 12.18
C ARG A 170 -2.33 6.98 12.63
N ASP A 171 -2.67 7.91 11.75
CA ASP A 171 -3.62 8.99 12.04
C ASP A 171 -5.05 8.43 12.29
N CYS A 172 -5.37 7.27 11.72
CA CYS A 172 -6.58 6.50 12.01
C CYS A 172 -6.48 5.66 13.29
N GLY A 173 -5.31 5.58 13.93
CA GLY A 173 -5.06 4.68 15.06
C GLY A 173 -5.10 3.20 14.69
N CYS A 174 -4.95 2.86 13.41
CA CYS A 174 -5.03 1.49 12.89
C CYS A 174 -3.65 0.97 12.49
N ASP A 175 -3.13 -0.04 13.18
CA ASP A 175 -1.85 -0.71 12.85
C ASP A 175 -2.02 -1.67 11.66
N ALA A 176 -2.41 -1.13 10.51
CA ALA A 176 -2.70 -1.91 9.30
C ALA A 176 -1.45 -2.60 8.72
N MET A 177 -0.26 -2.00 8.90
CA MET A 177 1.01 -2.60 8.48
C MET A 177 1.55 -3.64 9.49
N GLY A 178 0.93 -3.76 10.66
CA GLY A 178 1.21 -4.81 11.63
C GLY A 178 2.52 -4.65 12.39
N PHE A 179 2.97 -3.44 12.68
CA PHE A 179 4.18 -3.19 13.48
C PHE A 179 4.07 -3.78 14.90
N GLY A 180 2.87 -3.80 15.48
CA GLY A 180 2.62 -4.43 16.78
C GLY A 180 2.96 -5.92 16.80
N ARG A 181 2.84 -6.63 15.66
CA ARG A 181 3.27 -8.02 15.53
C ARG A 181 4.78 -8.21 15.72
N TYR A 182 5.57 -7.20 15.30
CA TYR A 182 7.03 -7.23 15.48
C TYR A 182 7.42 -6.77 16.88
N ALA A 183 6.74 -5.74 17.41
CA ALA A 183 6.93 -5.29 18.78
C ALA A 183 6.63 -6.40 19.78
N SER A 184 5.53 -7.15 19.60
CA SER A 184 5.12 -8.21 20.54
C SER A 184 6.14 -9.34 20.70
N LYS A 185 7.02 -9.54 19.70
CA LYS A 185 8.08 -10.58 19.79
C LYS A 185 9.16 -10.29 20.82
N GLN A 186 9.22 -9.06 21.31
CA GLN A 186 10.19 -8.66 22.35
C GLN A 186 9.73 -9.04 23.77
N PHE A 187 8.48 -9.46 23.90
CA PHE A 187 7.86 -9.77 25.18
C PHE A 187 7.77 -11.29 25.39
N GLY A 188 8.18 -11.74 26.55
CA GLY A 188 8.20 -13.17 26.89
C GLY A 188 6.83 -13.74 27.27
N SER A 189 5.82 -12.90 27.54
CA SER A 189 4.46 -13.32 27.89
C SER A 189 3.39 -12.41 27.28
N VAL A 190 2.19 -12.95 27.13
CA VAL A 190 1.01 -12.18 26.68
C VAL A 190 0.70 -11.03 27.64
N GLU A 191 0.77 -11.31 28.94
CA GLU A 191 0.51 -10.32 29.99
C GLU A 191 1.46 -9.11 29.88
N SER A 192 2.76 -9.34 29.67
CA SER A 192 3.73 -8.24 29.51
C SER A 192 3.48 -7.42 28.24
N TRP A 193 3.01 -8.06 27.16
CA TRP A 193 2.59 -7.36 25.95
C TRP A 193 1.32 -6.53 26.15
N GLU A 194 0.30 -7.08 26.81
CA GLU A 194 -0.95 -6.37 27.09
C GLU A 194 -0.72 -5.16 28.00
N ASN A 195 0.16 -5.30 28.99
CA ASN A 195 0.56 -4.20 29.89
C ASN A 195 1.27 -3.05 29.16
N LEU A 196 1.92 -3.30 28.02
CA LEU A 196 2.55 -2.28 27.19
C LEU A 196 1.51 -1.31 26.61
N ASN A 197 0.27 -1.77 26.38
CA ASN A 197 -0.79 -1.02 25.73
C ASN A 197 -0.36 -0.42 24.39
N TRP A 198 -0.10 -1.30 23.42
CA TRP A 198 0.35 -0.93 22.06
C TRP A 198 -0.48 0.18 21.41
N LYS A 199 -1.79 0.23 21.65
CA LYS A 199 -2.68 1.27 21.12
C LYS A 199 -2.31 2.69 21.56
N SER A 200 -1.74 2.85 22.73
CA SER A 200 -1.27 4.15 23.22
C SER A 200 0.10 4.53 22.66
N ILE A 201 0.88 3.54 22.23
CA ILE A 201 2.25 3.72 21.70
C ILE A 201 2.23 3.94 20.19
N TYR A 202 1.38 3.23 19.47
CA TYR A 202 1.35 3.23 18.01
C TYR A 202 1.17 4.64 17.39
N PRO A 203 0.34 5.56 17.93
CA PRO A 203 0.22 6.92 17.42
C PRO A 203 1.53 7.74 17.47
N GLU A 204 2.43 7.39 18.38
CA GLU A 204 3.73 8.05 18.56
C GLU A 204 4.87 7.34 17.80
N LEU A 205 4.57 6.23 17.13
CA LEU A 205 5.57 5.45 16.41
C LEU A 205 6.17 6.25 15.25
N ASP A 206 7.49 6.43 15.27
CA ASP A 206 8.25 6.94 14.14
C ASP A 206 8.76 5.78 13.28
N ALA A 207 8.42 5.75 11.99
CA ALA A 207 8.77 4.65 11.10
C ALA A 207 9.64 5.12 9.95
N GLN A 208 10.81 4.51 9.81
CA GLN A 208 11.72 4.68 8.68
C GLN A 208 11.53 3.53 7.70
N PHE A 209 11.32 3.89 6.44
CA PHE A 209 11.22 2.95 5.32
C PHE A 209 12.48 3.03 4.45
N ILE A 210 13.03 1.88 4.10
CA ILE A 210 14.19 1.75 3.21
C ILE A 210 13.81 0.74 2.13
N VAL A 211 13.90 1.16 0.88
CA VAL A 211 13.56 0.33 -0.27
C VAL A 211 14.79 0.17 -1.15
N LYS A 212 15.12 -1.06 -1.49
CA LYS A 212 16.12 -1.41 -2.50
C LYS A 212 15.41 -2.05 -3.68
N LEU A 213 15.60 -1.48 -4.84
CA LEU A 213 14.99 -1.97 -6.07
C LEU A 213 16.01 -2.69 -6.93
N THR A 214 15.56 -3.76 -7.58
CA THR A 214 16.24 -4.39 -8.70
C THR A 214 15.35 -4.24 -9.92
N LEU A 215 15.89 -3.68 -11.00
CA LEU A 215 15.17 -3.54 -12.26
C LEU A 215 15.49 -4.75 -13.14
N ASP A 216 14.49 -5.58 -13.38
CA ASP A 216 14.58 -6.75 -14.24
C ASP A 216 14.35 -6.37 -15.71
N ASP A 217 14.99 -7.15 -16.62
CA ASP A 217 14.92 -6.94 -18.09
C ASP A 217 13.58 -7.36 -18.69
#